data_77f10fe373ff91fef40423f7bad9ee6c
#
_entry.id   77f10fe373ff91fef40423f7bad9ee6c
#
_cell.length_a   1.000
_cell.length_b   1.000
_cell.length_c   1.000
_cell.angle_alpha   90.00
_cell.angle_beta   90.00
_cell.angle_gamma   90.00
#
_symmetry.space_group_name_H-M   'P 1'
#
loop_
_entity.id
_entity.type
_entity.pdbx_description
1 polymer ?
#
loop_
_entity_poly.entity_id
_entity_poly.type
_entity_poly.pdbx_seq_one_letter_code
_entity_poly.pdbx_strand_id
1 'polypeptide(L)'
;MKKKPFGATGVDVAVVGQGSWDMPERGAGRAEAKRALLAGIELGMTHIDTAEMYGSGEVEIALGEFLAGVPRASLFVTTKVLPSNASRTGTIAALERSLGRLRMDYVDLFLLHWPGSHPLEATMQALEALVVQGKTRFVGVSNFDLDELQEARSYLRAVPLAANQVLYNLAERGIEHRILPYCRENGIAVTGYTPFARGRASRSDPTLAAIAAKHGASTHQVMLAFLTRDPALFAIPKAARVEHVADNARAGALALDADDLAAIDAAFPVGDDGPLASL
;
A
#
# COMPACT_ATOMS: atom_id res chain seq x y z
N MET A 1 -11.46 -12.26 3.68
CA MET A 1 -10.46 -11.17 3.84
C MET A 1 -10.79 -10.34 5.08
N LYS A 2 -9.85 -10.21 6.02
CA LYS A 2 -9.98 -9.34 7.20
C LYS A 2 -9.89 -7.88 6.76
N LYS A 3 -10.73 -7.02 7.37
CA LYS A 3 -10.62 -5.57 7.27
C LYS A 3 -10.33 -4.99 8.66
N LYS A 4 -9.68 -3.85 8.72
CA LYS A 4 -9.44 -3.11 9.95
C LYS A 4 -9.41 -1.60 9.69
N PRO A 5 -9.58 -0.75 10.72
CA PRO A 5 -9.52 0.70 10.56
C PRO A 5 -8.22 1.15 9.87
N PHE A 6 -8.36 1.97 8.84
CA PHE A 6 -7.21 2.54 8.12
C PHE A 6 -6.78 3.84 8.80
N GLY A 7 -5.92 3.71 9.79
CA GLY A 7 -5.57 4.84 10.66
C GLY A 7 -6.81 5.48 11.29
N ALA A 8 -6.80 6.81 11.40
CA ALA A 8 -7.90 7.61 11.94
C ALA A 8 -8.96 8.01 10.90
N THR A 9 -9.04 7.32 9.74
CA THR A 9 -9.96 7.69 8.65
C THR A 9 -11.43 7.31 8.91
N GLY A 10 -11.69 6.44 9.87
CA GLY A 10 -13.03 5.88 10.11
C GLY A 10 -13.49 4.87 9.05
N VAL A 11 -12.59 4.40 8.19
CA VAL A 11 -12.90 3.43 7.13
C VAL A 11 -12.14 2.13 7.36
N ASP A 12 -12.84 1.00 7.29
CA ASP A 12 -12.23 -0.32 7.34
C ASP A 12 -11.72 -0.74 5.95
N VAL A 13 -10.42 -1.03 5.86
CA VAL A 13 -9.73 -1.41 4.62
C VAL A 13 -9.21 -2.84 4.72
N ALA A 14 -9.20 -3.57 3.61
CA ALA A 14 -8.63 -4.91 3.52
C ALA A 14 -7.15 -4.89 3.91
N VAL A 15 -6.76 -5.74 4.86
CA VAL A 15 -5.38 -5.77 5.39
C VAL A 15 -4.35 -6.15 4.33
N VAL A 16 -4.76 -6.96 3.34
CA VAL A 16 -3.97 -7.29 2.15
C VAL A 16 -4.69 -6.71 0.94
N GLY A 17 -4.06 -5.77 0.28
CA GLY A 17 -4.53 -5.14 -0.95
C GLY A 17 -3.87 -5.73 -2.20
N GLN A 18 -4.02 -5.05 -3.32
CA GLN A 18 -3.47 -5.43 -4.61
C GLN A 18 -2.63 -4.28 -5.18
N GLY A 19 -1.29 -4.45 -5.20
CA GLY A 19 -0.37 -3.54 -5.85
C GLY A 19 -0.37 -3.73 -7.37
N SER A 20 -0.24 -2.64 -8.12
CA SER A 20 -0.23 -2.66 -9.59
C SER A 20 1.12 -2.31 -10.22
N TRP A 21 2.19 -2.16 -9.43
CA TRP A 21 3.55 -1.97 -9.98
C TRP A 21 3.90 -3.12 -10.94
N ASP A 22 4.42 -2.78 -12.12
CA ASP A 22 4.79 -3.77 -13.16
C ASP A 22 3.63 -4.73 -13.52
N MET A 23 2.39 -4.25 -13.46
CA MET A 23 1.23 -5.00 -13.95
C MET A 23 1.25 -4.98 -15.49
N PRO A 24 1.03 -6.13 -16.17
CA PRO A 24 0.94 -6.16 -17.62
C PRO A 24 -0.24 -5.29 -18.13
N GLU A 25 0.05 -4.11 -18.63
CA GLU A 25 -0.92 -3.19 -19.18
C GLU A 25 -1.23 -3.41 -20.66
N ARG A 26 -0.38 -4.23 -21.35
CA ARG A 26 -0.49 -4.54 -22.80
C ARG A 26 -0.22 -6.02 -23.07
N GLY A 27 -0.51 -6.44 -24.31
CA GLY A 27 -0.18 -7.78 -24.78
C GLY A 27 -0.95 -8.92 -24.10
N ALA A 28 -0.43 -10.14 -24.21
CA ALA A 28 -1.11 -11.35 -23.75
C ALA A 28 -1.32 -11.40 -22.22
N GLY A 29 -0.41 -10.81 -21.44
CA GLY A 29 -0.51 -10.79 -19.97
C GLY A 29 -1.63 -9.90 -19.45
N ARG A 30 -2.13 -8.95 -20.26
CA ARG A 30 -3.16 -7.97 -19.82
C ARG A 30 -4.48 -8.65 -19.43
N ALA A 31 -4.93 -9.62 -20.20
CA ALA A 31 -6.17 -10.33 -19.91
C ALA A 31 -6.07 -11.17 -18.64
N GLU A 32 -4.91 -11.76 -18.37
CA GLU A 32 -4.66 -12.50 -17.14
C GLU A 32 -4.57 -11.57 -15.93
N ALA A 33 -3.88 -10.43 -16.05
CA ALA A 33 -3.82 -9.41 -15.00
C ALA A 33 -5.23 -8.89 -14.64
N LYS A 34 -6.11 -8.65 -15.63
CA LYS A 34 -7.50 -8.30 -15.39
C LYS A 34 -8.24 -9.39 -14.59
N ARG A 35 -8.13 -10.67 -15.02
CA ARG A 35 -8.77 -11.77 -14.29
C ARG A 35 -8.25 -11.89 -12.87
N ALA A 36 -6.94 -11.74 -12.67
CA ALA A 36 -6.32 -11.80 -11.35
C ALA A 36 -6.83 -10.67 -10.44
N LEU A 37 -6.87 -9.42 -10.94
CA LEU A 37 -7.38 -8.27 -10.20
C LEU A 37 -8.83 -8.47 -9.76
N LEU A 38 -9.70 -8.88 -10.68
CA LEU A 38 -11.12 -9.09 -10.41
C LEU A 38 -11.34 -10.25 -9.43
N ALA A 39 -10.62 -11.36 -9.57
CA ALA A 39 -10.66 -12.47 -8.61
C ALA A 39 -10.23 -12.02 -7.20
N GLY A 40 -9.23 -11.14 -7.11
CA GLY A 40 -8.83 -10.55 -5.83
C GLY A 40 -9.93 -9.71 -5.19
N ILE A 41 -10.64 -8.92 -5.98
CA ILE A 41 -11.78 -8.12 -5.49
C ILE A 41 -12.91 -9.05 -4.98
N GLU A 42 -13.24 -10.11 -5.71
CA GLU A 42 -14.23 -11.11 -5.28
C GLU A 42 -13.82 -11.80 -3.98
N LEU A 43 -12.52 -12.00 -3.76
CA LEU A 43 -11.95 -12.55 -2.50
C LEU A 43 -11.83 -11.49 -1.38
N GLY A 44 -12.26 -10.25 -1.63
CA GLY A 44 -12.29 -9.16 -0.67
C GLY A 44 -11.02 -8.33 -0.59
N MET A 45 -10.06 -8.48 -1.51
CA MET A 45 -8.85 -7.63 -1.64
C MET A 45 -9.23 -6.32 -2.36
N THR A 46 -10.05 -5.51 -1.71
CA THR A 46 -10.64 -4.29 -2.30
C THR A 46 -9.77 -3.05 -2.17
N HIS A 47 -8.60 -3.13 -1.55
CA HIS A 47 -7.59 -2.08 -1.49
C HIS A 47 -6.71 -2.19 -2.74
N ILE A 48 -6.84 -1.25 -3.68
CA ILE A 48 -6.13 -1.21 -4.96
C ILE A 48 -5.10 -0.08 -4.91
N ASP A 49 -3.84 -0.40 -5.16
CA ASP A 49 -2.73 0.57 -5.14
C ASP A 49 -2.11 0.74 -6.53
N THR A 50 -2.02 1.99 -6.98
CA THR A 50 -1.39 2.39 -8.23
C THR A 50 -0.60 3.71 -8.07
N ALA A 51 -0.07 4.26 -9.16
CA ALA A 51 0.58 5.56 -9.22
C ALA A 51 0.62 6.10 -10.66
N GLU A 52 0.66 7.43 -10.83
CA GLU A 52 0.78 8.07 -12.16
C GLU A 52 2.04 7.64 -12.93
N MET A 53 3.12 7.26 -12.21
CA MET A 53 4.36 6.82 -12.86
C MET A 53 4.30 5.38 -13.40
N TYR A 54 3.38 4.53 -12.93
CA TYR A 54 3.38 3.12 -13.33
C TYR A 54 3.01 2.98 -14.81
N GLY A 55 3.96 2.45 -15.60
CA GLY A 55 3.81 2.41 -17.05
C GLY A 55 3.56 3.79 -17.69
N SER A 56 4.06 4.88 -17.05
CA SER A 56 3.78 6.27 -17.50
C SER A 56 2.27 6.58 -17.62
N GLY A 57 1.47 6.02 -16.70
CA GLY A 57 0.01 6.19 -16.66
C GLY A 57 -0.80 5.08 -17.34
N GLU A 58 -0.16 4.20 -18.11
CA GLU A 58 -0.84 3.09 -18.80
C GLU A 58 -1.47 2.08 -17.80
N VAL A 59 -0.85 1.91 -16.62
CA VAL A 59 -1.40 1.06 -15.56
C VAL A 59 -2.71 1.65 -15.01
N GLU A 60 -2.79 2.97 -14.80
CA GLU A 60 -4.04 3.62 -14.40
C GLU A 60 -5.12 3.50 -15.48
N ILE A 61 -4.78 3.64 -16.77
CA ILE A 61 -5.70 3.42 -17.90
C ILE A 61 -6.24 1.98 -17.86
N ALA A 62 -5.35 0.99 -17.72
CA ALA A 62 -5.74 -0.42 -17.65
C ALA A 62 -6.65 -0.69 -16.45
N LEU A 63 -6.33 -0.14 -15.27
CA LEU A 63 -7.19 -0.25 -14.09
C LEU A 63 -8.57 0.37 -14.30
N GLY A 64 -8.67 1.56 -14.91
CA GLY A 64 -9.93 2.19 -15.24
C GLY A 64 -10.83 1.32 -16.13
N GLU A 65 -10.23 0.58 -17.08
CA GLU A 65 -10.95 -0.38 -17.90
C GLU A 65 -11.28 -1.69 -17.17
N PHE A 66 -10.38 -2.18 -16.33
CA PHE A 66 -10.58 -3.43 -15.59
C PHE A 66 -11.66 -3.30 -14.52
N LEU A 67 -11.73 -2.15 -13.88
CA LEU A 67 -12.67 -1.86 -12.80
C LEU A 67 -14.03 -1.33 -13.32
N ALA A 68 -14.18 -1.13 -14.63
CA ALA A 68 -15.45 -0.77 -15.21
C ALA A 68 -16.52 -1.84 -14.86
N GLY A 69 -17.57 -1.43 -14.17
CA GLY A 69 -18.62 -2.33 -13.69
C GLY A 69 -18.44 -2.83 -12.25
N VAL A 70 -17.28 -2.61 -11.61
CA VAL A 70 -17.13 -2.80 -10.17
C VAL A 70 -17.68 -1.57 -9.44
N PRO A 71 -18.58 -1.74 -8.45
CA PRO A 71 -19.12 -0.60 -7.71
C PRO A 71 -17.99 0.21 -7.05
N ARG A 72 -17.82 1.49 -7.44
CA ARG A 72 -16.72 2.35 -6.95
C ARG A 72 -16.65 2.40 -5.42
N ALA A 73 -17.78 2.47 -4.76
CA ALA A 73 -17.86 2.54 -3.31
C ALA A 73 -17.42 1.25 -2.58
N SER A 74 -17.28 0.13 -3.30
CA SER A 74 -16.76 -1.12 -2.73
C SER A 74 -15.24 -1.19 -2.70
N LEU A 75 -14.56 -0.25 -3.35
CA LEU A 75 -13.11 -0.21 -3.48
C LEU A 75 -12.49 0.89 -2.61
N PHE A 76 -11.28 0.64 -2.14
CA PHE A 76 -10.36 1.65 -1.60
C PHE A 76 -9.21 1.80 -2.60
N VAL A 77 -9.21 2.89 -3.37
CA VAL A 77 -8.25 3.13 -4.45
C VAL A 77 -7.21 4.16 -4.03
N THR A 78 -5.94 3.78 -4.10
CA THR A 78 -4.79 4.65 -3.84
C THR A 78 -4.06 4.95 -5.14
N THR A 79 -3.76 6.22 -5.40
CA THR A 79 -2.78 6.64 -6.42
C THR A 79 -1.82 7.68 -5.87
N LYS A 80 -0.77 8.03 -6.64
CA LYS A 80 0.35 8.83 -6.13
C LYS A 80 0.81 9.85 -7.17
N VAL A 81 1.17 11.05 -6.71
CA VAL A 81 1.83 12.07 -7.52
C VAL A 81 3.35 11.91 -7.47
N LEU A 82 4.01 12.03 -8.61
CA LEU A 82 5.47 12.10 -8.71
C LEU A 82 5.99 13.39 -8.06
N PRO A 83 7.15 13.35 -7.37
CA PRO A 83 7.76 14.55 -6.81
C PRO A 83 8.01 15.66 -7.82
N SER A 84 8.33 15.32 -9.08
CA SER A 84 8.50 16.30 -10.17
C SER A 84 7.22 17.07 -10.51
N ASN A 85 6.05 16.51 -10.19
CA ASN A 85 4.74 17.11 -10.39
C ASN A 85 4.16 17.70 -9.10
N ALA A 86 4.88 17.67 -8.00
CA ALA A 86 4.37 17.98 -6.66
C ALA A 86 4.40 19.49 -6.31
N SER A 87 4.45 20.39 -7.28
CA SER A 87 4.13 21.81 -7.04
C SER A 87 2.65 21.96 -6.69
N ARG A 88 2.26 23.09 -6.08
CA ARG A 88 0.86 23.32 -5.70
C ARG A 88 -0.14 23.09 -6.85
N THR A 89 0.11 23.65 -8.01
CA THR A 89 -0.73 23.45 -9.19
C THR A 89 -0.52 22.11 -9.87
N GLY A 90 0.72 21.62 -9.85
CA GLY A 90 1.09 20.33 -10.44
C GLY A 90 0.43 19.14 -9.72
N THR A 91 0.35 19.18 -8.38
CA THR A 91 -0.32 18.14 -7.57
C THR A 91 -1.80 18.03 -7.94
N ILE A 92 -2.49 19.17 -8.08
CA ILE A 92 -3.90 19.20 -8.48
C ILE A 92 -4.06 18.62 -9.89
N ALA A 93 -3.26 19.11 -10.85
CA ALA A 93 -3.32 18.64 -12.23
C ALA A 93 -2.94 17.15 -12.37
N ALA A 94 -2.02 16.65 -11.54
CA ALA A 94 -1.64 15.24 -11.50
C ALA A 94 -2.83 14.35 -11.11
N LEU A 95 -3.56 14.70 -10.04
CA LEU A 95 -4.74 13.93 -9.65
C LEU A 95 -5.83 13.99 -10.71
N GLU A 96 -6.06 15.15 -11.34
CA GLU A 96 -7.05 15.28 -12.42
C GLU A 96 -6.72 14.34 -13.60
N ARG A 97 -5.45 14.26 -13.99
CA ARG A 97 -5.00 13.31 -15.02
C ARG A 97 -5.20 11.86 -14.57
N SER A 98 -4.86 11.52 -13.30
CA SER A 98 -5.05 10.18 -12.76
C SER A 98 -6.53 9.79 -12.72
N LEU A 99 -7.43 10.68 -12.30
CA LEU A 99 -8.87 10.44 -12.30
C LEU A 99 -9.40 10.19 -13.72
N GLY A 100 -8.92 10.96 -14.70
CA GLY A 100 -9.27 10.75 -16.12
C GLY A 100 -8.82 9.38 -16.63
N ARG A 101 -7.59 8.93 -16.31
CA ARG A 101 -7.07 7.60 -16.67
C ARG A 101 -7.81 6.47 -15.97
N LEU A 102 -8.07 6.61 -14.67
CA LEU A 102 -8.82 5.65 -13.85
C LEU A 102 -10.32 5.63 -14.19
N ARG A 103 -10.86 6.65 -14.90
CA ARG A 103 -12.29 6.83 -15.18
C ARG A 103 -13.12 6.88 -13.89
N MET A 104 -12.62 7.63 -12.90
CA MET A 104 -13.22 7.80 -11.58
C MET A 104 -13.38 9.27 -11.25
N ASP A 105 -14.41 9.61 -10.46
CA ASP A 105 -14.65 10.97 -9.99
C ASP A 105 -13.79 11.32 -8.78
N TYR A 106 -13.36 10.29 -8.00
CA TYR A 106 -12.50 10.44 -6.84
C TYR A 106 -11.64 9.19 -6.62
N VAL A 107 -10.55 9.36 -5.87
CA VAL A 107 -9.79 8.26 -5.25
C VAL A 107 -9.99 8.27 -3.74
N ASP A 108 -9.71 7.14 -3.06
CA ASP A 108 -9.80 7.11 -1.61
C ASP A 108 -8.58 7.72 -0.96
N LEU A 109 -7.39 7.46 -1.50
CA LEU A 109 -6.13 7.95 -0.95
C LEU A 109 -5.23 8.50 -2.06
N PHE A 110 -4.73 9.72 -1.88
CA PHE A 110 -3.75 10.32 -2.77
C PHE A 110 -2.46 10.63 -2.03
N LEU A 111 -1.34 10.11 -2.53
CA LEU A 111 -0.04 10.19 -1.87
C LEU A 111 0.95 11.06 -2.65
N LEU A 112 1.84 11.77 -1.94
CA LEU A 112 3.14 12.15 -2.50
C LEU A 112 4.04 10.90 -2.52
N HIS A 113 4.58 10.53 -3.70
CA HIS A 113 5.22 9.22 -3.91
C HIS A 113 6.55 9.05 -3.18
N TRP A 114 7.33 10.13 -3.02
CA TRP A 114 8.52 10.27 -2.17
C TRP A 114 8.85 11.76 -1.99
N PRO A 115 9.71 12.13 -1.04
CA PRO A 115 10.17 13.52 -0.88
C PRO A 115 10.82 14.06 -2.15
N GLY A 116 10.54 15.31 -2.51
CA GLY A 116 11.03 15.95 -3.72
C GLY A 116 11.61 17.34 -3.50
N SER A 117 11.91 18.06 -4.59
CA SER A 117 12.50 19.40 -4.53
C SER A 117 11.48 20.52 -4.40
N HIS A 118 10.18 20.26 -4.58
CA HIS A 118 9.15 21.26 -4.33
C HIS A 118 8.94 21.49 -2.84
N PRO A 119 8.62 22.73 -2.40
CA PRO A 119 8.32 22.99 -0.99
C PRO A 119 7.21 22.07 -0.49
N LEU A 120 7.50 21.28 0.55
CA LEU A 120 6.59 20.28 1.09
C LEU A 120 5.27 20.90 1.55
N GLU A 121 5.32 22.10 2.17
CA GLU A 121 4.13 22.84 2.57
C GLU A 121 3.16 23.06 1.38
N ALA A 122 3.69 23.49 0.23
CA ALA A 122 2.85 23.77 -0.95
C ALA A 122 2.19 22.50 -1.50
N THR A 123 2.89 21.36 -1.43
CA THR A 123 2.36 20.04 -1.80
C THR A 123 1.27 19.60 -0.84
N MET A 124 1.52 19.65 0.47
CA MET A 124 0.55 19.23 1.49
C MET A 124 -0.72 20.08 1.47
N GLN A 125 -0.60 21.40 1.28
CA GLN A 125 -1.76 22.29 1.09
C GLN A 125 -2.56 21.98 -0.19
N ALA A 126 -1.89 21.56 -1.27
CA ALA A 126 -2.58 21.12 -2.48
C ALA A 126 -3.33 19.80 -2.28
N LEU A 127 -2.71 18.85 -1.57
CA LEU A 127 -3.36 17.59 -1.19
C LEU A 127 -4.61 17.86 -0.32
N GLU A 128 -4.52 18.73 0.67
CA GLU A 128 -5.66 19.14 1.51
C GLU A 128 -6.77 19.79 0.69
N ALA A 129 -6.43 20.69 -0.24
CA ALA A 129 -7.40 21.31 -1.13
C ALA A 129 -8.16 20.29 -2.00
N LEU A 130 -7.51 19.20 -2.41
CA LEU A 130 -8.13 18.11 -3.18
C LEU A 130 -9.14 17.31 -2.34
N VAL A 131 -8.94 17.18 -1.03
CA VAL A 131 -9.96 16.61 -0.13
C VAL A 131 -11.18 17.54 -0.06
N VAL A 132 -10.97 18.83 0.14
CA VAL A 132 -12.06 19.82 0.16
C VAL A 132 -12.87 19.83 -1.14
N GLN A 133 -12.21 19.59 -2.29
CA GLN A 133 -12.86 19.46 -3.59
C GLN A 133 -13.56 18.11 -3.81
N GLY A 134 -13.42 17.15 -2.90
CA GLY A 134 -13.98 15.81 -3.04
C GLY A 134 -13.29 14.92 -4.09
N LYS A 135 -12.11 15.32 -4.57
CA LYS A 135 -11.34 14.55 -5.58
C LYS A 135 -10.52 13.41 -4.96
N THR A 136 -10.20 13.50 -3.69
CA THR A 136 -9.70 12.41 -2.86
C THR A 136 -10.37 12.44 -1.49
N ARG A 137 -10.54 11.29 -0.86
CA ARG A 137 -11.12 11.23 0.50
C ARG A 137 -10.07 11.49 1.55
N PHE A 138 -8.86 10.95 1.34
CA PHE A 138 -7.74 11.01 2.29
C PHE A 138 -6.45 11.34 1.55
N VAL A 139 -5.48 11.85 2.31
CA VAL A 139 -4.15 12.20 1.81
C VAL A 139 -3.07 11.56 2.66
N GLY A 140 -1.92 11.34 2.08
CA GLY A 140 -0.77 10.77 2.76
C GLY A 140 0.52 10.97 1.97
N VAL A 141 1.54 10.27 2.41
CA VAL A 141 2.89 10.31 1.82
C VAL A 141 3.42 8.90 1.61
N SER A 142 4.53 8.79 0.90
CA SER A 142 5.23 7.52 0.70
C SER A 142 6.74 7.77 0.80
N ASN A 143 7.45 6.83 1.43
CA ASN A 143 8.90 6.89 1.65
C ASN A 143 9.34 8.11 2.49
N PHE A 144 8.53 8.49 3.47
CA PHE A 144 8.85 9.54 4.42
C PHE A 144 9.42 8.93 5.71
N ASP A 145 10.56 9.46 6.18
CA ASP A 145 11.08 9.12 7.49
C ASP A 145 10.31 9.82 8.62
N LEU A 146 10.78 9.69 9.86
CA LEU A 146 10.05 10.24 11.00
C LEU A 146 9.99 11.76 10.97
N ASP A 147 11.10 12.44 10.67
CA ASP A 147 11.17 13.90 10.67
C ASP A 147 10.33 14.47 9.53
N GLU A 148 10.42 13.87 8.35
CA GLU A 148 9.63 14.21 7.17
C GLU A 148 8.11 13.98 7.41
N LEU A 149 7.72 12.90 8.13
CA LEU A 149 6.34 12.65 8.51
C LEU A 149 5.80 13.73 9.45
N GLN A 150 6.59 14.13 10.44
CA GLN A 150 6.23 15.19 11.39
C GLN A 150 6.07 16.53 10.66
N GLU A 151 6.99 16.83 9.74
CA GLU A 151 6.93 18.03 8.91
C GLU A 151 5.68 18.01 8.02
N ALA A 152 5.46 16.96 7.24
CA ALA A 152 4.29 16.83 6.37
C ALA A 152 2.97 17.01 7.14
N ARG A 153 2.87 16.37 8.32
CA ARG A 153 1.70 16.48 9.18
C ARG A 153 1.47 17.90 9.67
N SER A 154 2.53 18.65 9.97
CA SER A 154 2.44 20.03 10.48
C SER A 154 1.81 21.01 9.50
N TYR A 155 1.86 20.71 8.20
CA TYR A 155 1.30 21.53 7.13
C TYR A 155 -0.17 21.27 6.83
N LEU A 156 -0.75 20.17 7.32
CA LEU A 156 -2.18 19.85 7.22
C LEU A 156 -2.96 20.49 8.38
N ARG A 157 -4.05 21.19 8.06
CA ARG A 157 -4.84 21.94 9.05
C ARG A 157 -6.28 21.43 9.19
N ALA A 158 -6.89 21.03 8.10
CA ALA A 158 -8.30 20.63 8.05
C ALA A 158 -8.49 19.12 7.95
N VAL A 159 -7.44 18.37 7.55
CA VAL A 159 -7.50 16.92 7.37
C VAL A 159 -6.30 16.23 8.03
N PRO A 160 -6.46 15.01 8.56
CA PRO A 160 -5.32 14.26 9.09
C PRO A 160 -4.42 13.71 7.96
N LEU A 161 -3.14 13.52 8.27
CA LEU A 161 -2.26 12.67 7.47
C LEU A 161 -2.71 11.22 7.67
N ALA A 162 -3.25 10.60 6.62
CA ALA A 162 -3.92 9.30 6.73
C ALA A 162 -2.97 8.11 6.61
N ALA A 163 -1.88 8.25 5.84
CA ALA A 163 -1.00 7.12 5.57
C ALA A 163 0.45 7.52 5.27
N ASN A 164 1.38 6.60 5.59
CA ASN A 164 2.71 6.52 5.00
C ASN A 164 2.88 5.15 4.32
N GLN A 165 3.23 5.15 3.03
CA GLN A 165 3.51 3.92 2.30
C GLN A 165 5.02 3.73 2.19
N VAL A 166 5.56 2.61 2.68
CA VAL A 166 7.00 2.39 2.86
C VAL A 166 7.43 0.99 2.42
N LEU A 167 8.72 0.82 2.13
CA LEU A 167 9.30 -0.49 1.97
C LEU A 167 9.21 -1.26 3.29
N TYR A 168 8.53 -2.41 3.26
CA TYR A 168 8.41 -3.25 4.45
C TYR A 168 8.24 -4.71 4.09
N ASN A 169 9.18 -5.52 4.52
CA ASN A 169 9.22 -6.97 4.35
C ASN A 169 10.14 -7.59 5.42
N LEU A 170 10.26 -8.91 5.45
CA LEU A 170 11.06 -9.60 6.48
C LEU A 170 12.56 -9.26 6.45
N ALA A 171 13.10 -8.81 5.31
CA ALA A 171 14.50 -8.37 5.20
C ALA A 171 14.68 -6.87 5.51
N GLU A 172 13.59 -6.09 5.48
CA GLU A 172 13.61 -4.64 5.68
C GLU A 172 12.54 -4.27 6.71
N ARG A 173 12.93 -4.32 7.98
CA ARG A 173 12.06 -4.07 9.14
C ARG A 173 12.37 -2.79 9.89
N GLY A 174 13.28 -1.97 9.39
CA GLY A 174 13.78 -0.74 10.06
C GLY A 174 12.69 0.24 10.49
N ILE A 175 11.53 0.26 9.80
CA ILE A 175 10.38 1.09 10.20
C ILE A 175 9.83 0.76 11.60
N GLU A 176 10.09 -0.45 12.11
CA GLU A 176 9.60 -0.90 13.43
C GLU A 176 10.26 -0.16 14.59
N HIS A 177 11.42 0.48 14.39
CA HIS A 177 12.10 1.25 15.43
C HIS A 177 11.35 2.54 15.78
N ARG A 178 11.00 3.35 14.79
CA ARG A 178 10.47 4.71 15.02
C ARG A 178 9.21 5.03 14.23
N ILE A 179 9.18 4.70 12.94
CA ILE A 179 8.11 5.10 12.03
C ILE A 179 6.79 4.40 12.40
N LEU A 180 6.82 3.08 12.58
CA LEU A 180 5.61 2.32 12.92
C LEU A 180 5.02 2.71 14.30
N PRO A 181 5.82 2.84 15.38
CA PRO A 181 5.31 3.35 16.65
C PRO A 181 4.67 4.73 16.52
N TYR A 182 5.36 5.68 15.86
CA TYR A 182 4.82 7.03 15.64
C TYR A 182 3.50 7.01 14.84
N CYS A 183 3.45 6.25 13.75
CA CYS A 183 2.24 6.14 12.93
C CYS A 183 1.07 5.56 13.73
N ARG A 184 1.30 4.52 14.52
CA ARG A 184 0.29 3.90 15.38
C ARG A 184 -0.27 4.88 16.41
N GLU A 185 0.60 5.62 17.09
CA GLU A 185 0.20 6.60 18.11
C GLU A 185 -0.56 7.79 17.53
N ASN A 186 -0.31 8.13 16.27
CA ASN A 186 -0.91 9.28 15.59
C ASN A 186 -2.05 8.91 14.61
N GLY A 187 -2.49 7.64 14.62
CA GLY A 187 -3.59 7.19 13.76
C GLY A 187 -3.27 7.25 12.27
N ILE A 188 -1.99 7.06 11.90
CA ILE A 188 -1.51 7.01 10.51
C ILE A 188 -1.39 5.55 10.10
N ALA A 189 -2.02 5.14 9.00
CA ALA A 189 -1.87 3.80 8.45
C ALA A 189 -0.49 3.65 7.78
N VAL A 190 0.13 2.49 7.94
CA VAL A 190 1.39 2.14 7.26
C VAL A 190 1.11 1.07 6.22
N THR A 191 1.33 1.38 4.95
CA THR A 191 1.15 0.43 3.86
C THR A 191 2.51 -0.08 3.38
N GLY A 192 2.80 -1.36 3.66
CA GLY A 192 4.05 -2.00 3.23
C GLY A 192 4.00 -2.39 1.75
N TYR A 193 4.90 -1.82 0.93
CA TYR A 193 5.09 -2.28 -0.43
C TYR A 193 6.24 -3.29 -0.53
N THR A 194 6.29 -4.08 -1.62
CA THR A 194 7.29 -5.13 -1.87
C THR A 194 7.40 -6.15 -0.71
N PRO A 195 6.25 -6.70 -0.22
CA PRO A 195 6.24 -7.55 0.96
C PRO A 195 7.05 -8.86 0.80
N PHE A 196 7.33 -9.28 -0.44
CA PHE A 196 8.11 -10.48 -0.74
C PHE A 196 9.56 -10.18 -1.15
N ALA A 197 10.08 -8.97 -0.90
CA ALA A 197 11.44 -8.55 -1.21
C ALA A 197 11.89 -8.89 -2.65
N ARG A 198 10.98 -8.79 -3.64
CA ARG A 198 11.19 -9.23 -5.04
C ARG A 198 11.67 -10.68 -5.16
N GLY A 199 11.20 -11.58 -4.27
CA GLY A 199 11.59 -12.98 -4.21
C GLY A 199 12.89 -13.24 -3.43
N ARG A 200 13.52 -12.22 -2.85
CA ARG A 200 14.68 -12.36 -1.96
C ARG A 200 14.31 -12.79 -0.54
N ALA A 201 13.09 -12.48 -0.10
CA ALA A 201 12.59 -13.04 1.15
C ALA A 201 12.45 -14.54 0.97
N SER A 202 13.13 -15.28 1.82
CA SER A 202 13.42 -16.69 1.63
C SER A 202 12.17 -17.55 1.59
N ARG A 203 11.71 -17.89 0.37
CA ARG A 203 10.66 -18.90 0.17
C ARG A 203 11.06 -20.27 0.74
N SER A 204 12.35 -20.49 0.94
CA SER A 204 12.96 -21.72 1.44
C SER A 204 13.42 -21.62 2.90
N ASP A 205 13.07 -20.55 3.62
CA ASP A 205 13.41 -20.42 5.03
C ASP A 205 12.71 -21.51 5.86
N PRO A 206 13.46 -22.29 6.66
CA PRO A 206 12.91 -23.42 7.40
C PRO A 206 11.89 -22.99 8.47
N THR A 207 12.04 -21.81 9.06
CA THR A 207 11.11 -21.27 10.06
C THR A 207 9.76 -20.96 9.41
N LEU A 208 9.79 -20.25 8.28
CA LEU A 208 8.56 -19.95 7.53
C LEU A 208 7.89 -21.23 7.01
N ALA A 209 8.68 -22.22 6.57
CA ALA A 209 8.15 -23.50 6.10
C ALA A 209 7.48 -24.29 7.24
N ALA A 210 8.08 -24.32 8.44
CA ALA A 210 7.52 -24.99 9.61
C ALA A 210 6.20 -24.36 10.05
N ILE A 211 6.14 -23.01 10.13
CA ILE A 211 4.92 -22.27 10.47
C ILE A 211 3.84 -22.49 9.39
N ALA A 212 4.21 -22.44 8.11
CA ALA A 212 3.29 -22.71 7.01
C ALA A 212 2.67 -24.11 7.12
N ALA A 213 3.50 -25.14 7.40
CA ALA A 213 3.02 -26.51 7.61
C ALA A 213 2.09 -26.64 8.81
N LYS A 214 2.41 -25.99 9.96
CA LYS A 214 1.59 -25.95 11.17
C LYS A 214 0.17 -25.43 10.88
N HIS A 215 0.06 -24.41 10.03
CA HIS A 215 -1.21 -23.75 9.72
C HIS A 215 -1.88 -24.25 8.41
N GLY A 216 -1.30 -25.19 7.69
CA GLY A 216 -1.78 -25.63 6.37
C GLY A 216 -1.79 -24.47 5.35
N ALA A 217 -0.82 -23.55 5.47
CA ALA A 217 -0.71 -22.32 4.69
C ALA A 217 0.52 -22.33 3.78
N SER A 218 0.66 -21.35 2.90
CA SER A 218 1.90 -21.10 2.17
C SER A 218 2.83 -20.18 2.96
N THR A 219 4.14 -20.22 2.66
CA THR A 219 5.10 -19.28 3.24
C THR A 219 4.76 -17.83 2.92
N HIS A 220 4.17 -17.54 1.76
CA HIS A 220 3.71 -16.19 1.41
C HIS A 220 2.54 -15.74 2.31
N GLN A 221 1.63 -16.65 2.65
CA GLN A 221 0.55 -16.33 3.60
C GLN A 221 1.10 -16.02 4.98
N VAL A 222 2.08 -16.79 5.47
CA VAL A 222 2.77 -16.54 6.75
C VAL A 222 3.45 -15.16 6.72
N MET A 223 4.19 -14.85 5.65
CA MET A 223 4.85 -13.54 5.50
C MET A 223 3.84 -12.39 5.54
N LEU A 224 2.76 -12.46 4.76
CA LEU A 224 1.74 -11.40 4.75
C LEU A 224 1.00 -11.28 6.09
N ALA A 225 0.69 -12.40 6.75
CA ALA A 225 0.06 -12.38 8.07
C ALA A 225 0.97 -11.68 9.10
N PHE A 226 2.28 -11.97 9.07
CA PHE A 226 3.24 -11.28 9.92
C PHE A 226 3.34 -9.79 9.61
N LEU A 227 3.46 -9.43 8.33
CA LEU A 227 3.60 -8.04 7.88
C LEU A 227 2.34 -7.19 8.08
N THR A 228 1.21 -7.81 8.39
CA THR A 228 -0.05 -7.12 8.69
C THR A 228 -0.54 -7.31 10.14
N ARG A 229 0.33 -7.82 11.03
CA ARG A 229 0.01 -8.16 12.42
C ARG A 229 -0.35 -6.96 13.29
N ASP A 230 0.34 -5.82 13.09
CA ASP A 230 0.09 -4.58 13.82
C ASP A 230 -1.19 -3.89 13.31
N PRO A 231 -1.98 -3.25 14.19
CA PRO A 231 -3.17 -2.51 13.80
C PRO A 231 -2.95 -1.46 12.70
N ALA A 232 -1.79 -0.81 12.66
CA ALA A 232 -1.46 0.21 11.67
C ALA A 232 -0.97 -0.36 10.33
N LEU A 233 -0.56 -1.66 10.26
CA LEU A 233 0.11 -2.23 9.09
C LEU A 233 -0.85 -2.83 8.05
N PHE A 234 -0.66 -2.47 6.79
CA PHE A 234 -1.32 -3.03 5.60
C PHE A 234 -0.26 -3.49 4.60
N ALA A 235 -0.57 -4.42 3.72
CA ALA A 235 0.36 -4.88 2.68
C ALA A 235 -0.30 -4.88 1.29
N ILE A 236 0.48 -4.53 0.27
CA ILE A 236 0.01 -4.45 -1.13
C ILE A 236 0.87 -5.31 -2.06
N PRO A 237 0.84 -6.66 -1.92
CA PRO A 237 1.53 -7.53 -2.85
C PRO A 237 1.01 -7.35 -4.28
N LYS A 238 1.91 -7.40 -5.27
CA LYS A 238 1.54 -7.47 -6.68
C LYS A 238 1.42 -8.94 -7.11
N ALA A 239 0.32 -9.29 -7.75
CA ALA A 239 0.15 -10.59 -8.41
C ALA A 239 -0.62 -10.42 -9.72
N ALA A 240 -0.14 -11.08 -10.78
CA ALA A 240 -0.76 -11.05 -12.11
C ALA A 240 -1.43 -12.37 -12.49
N ARG A 241 -1.42 -13.38 -11.62
CA ARG A 241 -2.06 -14.69 -11.82
C ARG A 241 -3.09 -14.95 -10.73
N VAL A 242 -4.21 -15.56 -11.10
CA VAL A 242 -5.34 -15.83 -10.19
C VAL A 242 -4.90 -16.67 -8.98
N GLU A 243 -4.04 -17.69 -9.20
CA GLU A 243 -3.57 -18.57 -8.13
C GLU A 243 -2.79 -17.79 -7.05
N HIS A 244 -1.94 -16.85 -7.47
CA HIS A 244 -1.15 -16.02 -6.54
C HIS A 244 -2.04 -15.03 -5.79
N VAL A 245 -3.03 -14.46 -6.46
CA VAL A 245 -4.01 -13.57 -5.80
C VAL A 245 -4.83 -14.34 -4.78
N ALA A 246 -5.29 -15.55 -5.12
CA ALA A 246 -6.02 -16.41 -4.19
C ALA A 246 -5.16 -16.81 -2.98
N ASP A 247 -3.87 -17.07 -3.20
CA ASP A 247 -2.92 -17.36 -2.12
C ASP A 247 -2.75 -16.15 -1.19
N ASN A 248 -2.52 -14.96 -1.75
CA ASN A 248 -2.41 -13.70 -0.99
C ASN A 248 -3.70 -13.39 -0.20
N ALA A 249 -4.88 -13.64 -0.79
CA ALA A 249 -6.15 -13.38 -0.14
C ALA A 249 -6.35 -14.20 1.13
N ARG A 250 -5.86 -15.44 1.16
CA ARG A 250 -5.96 -16.33 2.34
C ARG A 250 -5.14 -15.81 3.52
N ALA A 251 -4.05 -15.08 3.26
CA ALA A 251 -3.23 -14.48 4.32
C ALA A 251 -4.04 -13.56 5.25
N GLY A 252 -5.05 -12.87 4.73
CA GLY A 252 -5.90 -11.99 5.52
C GLY A 252 -6.78 -12.68 6.56
N ALA A 253 -6.85 -14.02 6.56
CA ALA A 253 -7.56 -14.82 7.57
C ALA A 253 -6.60 -15.61 8.47
N LEU A 254 -5.31 -15.68 8.14
CA LEU A 254 -4.32 -16.42 8.91
C LEU A 254 -3.98 -15.67 10.20
N ALA A 255 -4.15 -16.33 11.33
CA ALA A 255 -3.74 -15.83 12.64
C ALA A 255 -2.47 -16.57 13.09
N LEU A 256 -1.39 -15.84 13.26
CA LEU A 256 -0.14 -16.34 13.86
C LEU A 256 -0.24 -16.21 15.38
N ASP A 257 0.18 -17.23 16.10
CA ASP A 257 0.25 -17.18 17.57
C ASP A 257 1.57 -16.54 18.06
N ALA A 258 1.72 -16.43 19.39
CA ALA A 258 2.90 -15.79 19.97
C ALA A 258 4.22 -16.54 19.67
N ASP A 259 4.16 -17.88 19.58
CA ASP A 259 5.35 -18.70 19.29
C ASP A 259 5.75 -18.53 17.82
N ASP A 260 4.78 -18.44 16.90
CA ASP A 260 5.03 -18.15 15.48
C ASP A 260 5.70 -16.78 15.29
N LEU A 261 5.16 -15.76 15.97
CA LEU A 261 5.70 -14.40 15.91
C LEU A 261 7.13 -14.35 16.46
N ALA A 262 7.38 -14.98 17.61
CA ALA A 262 8.71 -15.05 18.22
C ALA A 262 9.72 -15.80 17.33
N ALA A 263 9.29 -16.89 16.68
CA ALA A 263 10.15 -17.65 15.77
C ALA A 263 10.51 -16.81 14.52
N ILE A 264 9.55 -16.05 13.97
CA ILE A 264 9.82 -15.14 12.84
C ILE A 264 10.75 -14.01 13.27
N ASP A 265 10.52 -13.39 14.45
CA ASP A 265 11.37 -12.34 14.99
C ASP A 265 12.82 -12.80 15.20
N ALA A 266 13.03 -14.06 15.64
CA ALA A 266 14.35 -14.65 15.80
C ALA A 266 15.04 -14.95 14.45
N ALA A 267 14.27 -15.41 13.45
CA ALA A 267 14.81 -15.75 12.12
C ALA A 267 15.07 -14.50 11.25
N PHE A 268 14.30 -13.43 11.46
CA PHE A 268 14.36 -12.18 10.73
C PHE A 268 14.41 -11.01 11.71
N PRO A 269 15.49 -10.81 12.45
CA PRO A 269 15.57 -9.74 13.45
C PRO A 269 15.41 -8.37 12.81
N VAL A 270 14.85 -7.42 13.56
CA VAL A 270 14.88 -6.00 13.17
C VAL A 270 16.34 -5.58 13.13
N GLY A 271 16.79 -5.07 11.99
CA GLY A 271 18.16 -4.57 11.82
C GLY A 271 18.43 -3.34 12.69
N ASP A 272 19.57 -2.70 12.50
CA ASP A 272 19.91 -1.46 13.20
C ASP A 272 18.94 -0.32 12.81
N ASP A 273 18.76 0.66 13.73
CA ASP A 273 18.04 1.89 13.44
C ASP A 273 18.86 2.76 12.47
N GLY A 274 18.53 2.73 11.21
CA GLY A 274 19.19 3.39 10.12
C GLY A 274 18.26 4.27 9.30
N PRO A 275 18.75 4.88 8.21
CA PRO A 275 17.90 5.64 7.29
C PRO A 275 16.80 4.76 6.70
N LEU A 276 15.66 5.36 6.38
CA LEU A 276 14.55 4.65 5.74
C LEU A 276 14.98 4.03 4.42
N ALA A 277 14.86 2.71 4.30
CA ALA A 277 15.13 2.01 3.05
C ALA A 277 14.02 2.31 2.02
N SER A 278 14.42 2.49 0.77
CA SER A 278 13.53 2.69 -0.39
C SER A 278 14.06 1.95 -1.62
N LEU A 279 13.23 1.80 -2.67
CA LEU A 279 13.59 1.15 -3.94
C LEU A 279 13.77 2.15 -5.06
#